data_1cadb30d0c09eee5dbec88c9f592ef6b
#
_entry.id   1cadb30d0c09eee5dbec88c9f592ef6b
#
_cell.length_a   1.000
_cell.length_b   1.000
_cell.length_c   1.000
_cell.angle_alpha   90.00
_cell.angle_beta   90.00
_cell.angle_gamma   90.00
#
_symmetry.space_group_name_H-M   'P 1'
#
loop_
_entity.id
_entity.type
_entity.pdbx_description
1 polymer ?
#
loop_
_entity_poly.entity_id
_entity_poly.type
_entity_poly.pdbx_seq_one_letter_code
_entity_poly.pdbx_strand_id
1 'polypeptide(L)'
;EIFHSLNSQGKPLTQSDLLRSFVFMRAEKGSEDRDKLYERYWKYFEEDFWDRLVRRGNQWSSHLDVITRVFLSSKKGFPVDSKKVHLEYKNWIIQDKPYNNVNDELSAFNQYGRRYRYFQS
;
A
#
# COMPACT_ATOMS: atom_id res chain seq x y z
N GLU A 1 15.44 7.61 -9.96
CA GLU A 1 14.39 6.63 -9.74
C GLU A 1 13.70 6.86 -8.40
N ILE A 2 12.39 6.99 -8.43
CA ILE A 2 11.61 7.36 -7.25
C ILE A 2 11.80 6.35 -6.09
N PHE A 3 11.93 5.08 -6.42
CA PHE A 3 12.01 4.05 -5.38
C PHE A 3 13.40 3.95 -4.76
N HIS A 4 14.42 4.42 -5.45
CA HIS A 4 15.77 4.46 -4.90
C HIS A 4 15.91 5.57 -3.86
N SER A 5 15.20 6.68 -4.04
CA SER A 5 15.30 7.80 -3.11
C SER A 5 14.79 7.46 -1.72
N LEU A 6 13.88 6.50 -1.59
CA LEU A 6 13.36 6.09 -0.30
C LEU A 6 14.46 5.54 0.60
N ASN A 7 15.39 4.77 0.03
CA ASN A 7 16.47 4.17 0.78
C ASN A 7 17.68 5.09 0.91
N SER A 8 17.82 6.07 0.01
CA SER A 8 18.98 6.97 0.01
C SER A 8 19.04 7.89 1.21
N GLN A 9 17.94 8.03 1.95
CA GLN A 9 17.88 8.86 3.15
C GLN A 9 18.23 8.11 4.42
N GLY A 10 18.72 6.88 4.30
CA GLY A 10 19.15 6.10 5.45
C GLY A 10 18.02 5.48 6.28
N LYS A 11 16.78 5.64 5.85
CA LYS A 11 15.64 5.02 6.54
C LYS A 11 15.38 3.63 5.97
N PRO A 12 15.07 2.64 6.82
CA PRO A 12 14.69 1.33 6.30
C PRO A 12 13.38 1.43 5.53
N LEU A 13 13.24 0.60 4.49
CA LEU A 13 12.01 0.54 3.73
C LEU A 13 10.90 -0.08 4.59
N THR A 14 9.73 0.54 4.56
CA THR A 14 8.56 0.02 5.26
C THR A 14 7.83 -1.00 4.39
N GLN A 15 6.89 -1.71 4.98
CA GLN A 15 6.06 -2.65 4.22
C GLN A 15 5.26 -1.94 3.14
N SER A 16 4.76 -0.75 3.42
CA SER A 16 4.02 0.03 2.43
C SER A 16 4.93 0.53 1.30
N ASP A 17 6.20 0.87 1.59
CA ASP A 17 7.17 1.23 0.55
C ASP A 17 7.40 0.06 -0.41
N LEU A 18 7.59 -1.14 0.14
CA LEU A 18 7.81 -2.34 -0.66
C LEU A 18 6.58 -2.69 -1.50
N LEU A 19 5.40 -2.55 -0.91
CA LEU A 19 4.15 -2.79 -1.61
C LEU A 19 3.98 -1.80 -2.78
N ARG A 20 4.25 -0.52 -2.54
CA ARG A 20 4.19 0.52 -3.57
C ARG A 20 5.10 0.18 -4.74
N SER A 21 6.35 -0.21 -4.46
CA SER A 21 7.30 -0.58 -5.52
C SER A 21 6.79 -1.75 -6.34
N PHE A 22 6.24 -2.76 -5.68
CA PHE A 22 5.70 -3.94 -6.35
C PHE A 22 4.54 -3.57 -7.28
N VAL A 23 3.62 -2.74 -6.80
CA VAL A 23 2.44 -2.35 -7.57
C VAL A 23 2.84 -1.54 -8.82
N PHE A 24 3.70 -0.53 -8.65
CA PHE A 24 4.07 0.33 -9.77
C PHE A 24 5.01 -0.34 -10.76
N MET A 25 5.83 -1.28 -10.32
CA MET A 25 6.61 -2.10 -11.24
C MET A 25 5.70 -2.91 -12.16
N ARG A 26 4.64 -3.48 -11.61
CA ARG A 26 3.67 -4.25 -12.41
C ARG A 26 2.89 -3.35 -13.38
N ALA A 27 2.58 -2.12 -12.97
CA ALA A 27 1.94 -1.16 -13.86
C ALA A 27 2.80 -0.88 -15.09
N GLU A 28 4.09 -0.64 -14.90
CA GLU A 28 5.02 -0.43 -16.01
C GLU A 28 5.10 -1.65 -16.92
N LYS A 29 5.24 -2.84 -16.35
CA LYS A 29 5.31 -4.08 -17.13
C LYS A 29 4.03 -4.34 -17.91
N GLY A 30 2.88 -3.93 -17.37
CA GLY A 30 1.59 -4.09 -18.02
C GLY A 30 1.23 -2.96 -18.98
N SER A 31 2.16 -2.06 -19.25
CA SER A 31 1.95 -0.90 -20.14
C SER A 31 0.83 0.03 -19.67
N GLU A 32 0.58 0.09 -18.36
CA GLU A 32 -0.35 1.05 -17.79
C GLU A 32 0.38 2.37 -17.55
N ASP A 33 -0.38 3.48 -17.59
CA ASP A 33 0.20 4.81 -17.41
C ASP A 33 0.49 5.04 -15.92
N ARG A 34 1.72 4.80 -15.53
CA ARG A 34 2.19 4.90 -14.15
C ARG A 34 1.93 6.29 -13.55
N ASP A 35 2.20 7.35 -14.31
CA ASP A 35 2.04 8.71 -13.80
C ASP A 35 0.57 9.03 -13.52
N LYS A 36 -0.33 8.59 -14.38
CA LYS A 36 -1.77 8.77 -14.16
C LYS A 36 -2.24 7.98 -12.94
N LEU A 37 -1.75 6.75 -12.78
CA LEU A 37 -2.12 5.93 -11.63
C LEU A 37 -1.64 6.57 -10.33
N TYR A 38 -0.43 7.11 -10.34
CA TYR A 38 0.11 7.81 -9.20
C TYR A 38 -0.77 9.02 -8.84
N GLU A 39 -1.03 9.90 -9.80
CA GLU A 39 -1.82 11.11 -9.57
C GLU A 39 -3.25 10.81 -9.13
N ARG A 40 -3.84 9.79 -9.70
CA ARG A 40 -5.24 9.46 -9.44
C ARG A 40 -5.45 8.74 -8.11
N TYR A 41 -4.55 7.82 -7.76
CA TYR A 41 -4.79 6.92 -6.65
C TYR A 41 -3.77 6.98 -5.52
N TRP A 42 -2.50 7.17 -5.82
CA TRP A 42 -1.46 7.05 -4.80
C TRP A 42 -1.09 8.36 -4.13
N LYS A 43 -1.13 9.47 -4.85
CA LYS A 43 -0.76 10.78 -4.31
C LYS A 43 -1.53 11.12 -3.04
N TYR A 44 -2.77 10.68 -2.97
CA TYR A 44 -3.61 10.80 -1.78
C TYR A 44 -2.90 10.26 -0.52
N PHE A 45 -2.15 9.17 -0.66
CA PHE A 45 -1.46 8.53 0.45
C PHE A 45 -0.15 9.23 0.84
N GLU A 46 0.19 10.31 0.19
CA GLU A 46 1.34 11.12 0.55
C GLU A 46 0.95 12.34 1.41
N GLU A 47 -0.32 12.50 1.71
CA GLU A 47 -0.77 13.54 2.63
C GLU A 47 -0.33 13.22 4.06
N ASP A 48 -0.17 14.28 4.87
CA ASP A 48 0.39 14.17 6.23
C ASP A 48 -0.34 13.17 7.11
N PHE A 49 -1.66 13.04 6.94
CA PHE A 49 -2.44 12.09 7.72
C PHE A 49 -1.82 10.68 7.68
N TRP A 50 -1.40 10.24 6.50
CA TRP A 50 -0.93 8.88 6.31
C TRP A 50 0.42 8.60 6.94
N ASP A 51 1.19 9.66 7.19
CA ASP A 51 2.51 9.57 7.82
C ASP A 51 2.43 9.59 9.35
N ARG A 52 1.30 9.98 9.91
CA ARG A 52 1.16 10.06 11.37
C ARG A 52 1.21 8.69 11.98
N LEU A 53 1.88 8.61 13.15
CA LEU A 53 2.05 7.36 13.86
C LEU A 53 0.83 7.04 14.71
N VAL A 54 0.46 5.77 14.70
CA VAL A 54 -0.63 5.23 15.48
C VAL A 54 -0.06 4.12 16.35
N ARG A 55 -0.43 4.12 17.63
CA ARG A 55 0.00 3.07 18.55
C ARG A 55 -0.99 1.92 18.51
N ARG A 56 -0.45 0.70 18.33
CA ARG A 56 -1.23 -0.53 18.45
C ARG A 56 -0.45 -1.50 19.32
N GLY A 57 -0.94 -1.72 20.55
CA GLY A 57 -0.19 -2.48 21.54
C GLY A 57 1.09 -1.73 21.88
N ASN A 58 2.22 -2.38 21.68
CA ASN A 58 3.54 -1.80 21.94
C ASN A 58 4.22 -1.26 20.70
N GLN A 59 3.52 -1.22 19.57
CA GLN A 59 4.11 -0.80 18.31
C GLN A 59 3.51 0.50 17.82
N TRP A 60 4.37 1.34 17.21
CA TRP A 60 3.96 2.55 16.52
C TRP A 60 4.12 2.32 15.03
N SER A 61 3.07 2.60 14.26
CA SER A 61 3.07 2.45 12.81
C SER A 61 2.37 3.64 12.18
N SER A 62 2.75 3.99 10.96
CA SER A 62 2.03 5.04 10.24
C SER A 62 0.63 4.53 9.88
N HIS A 63 -0.29 5.49 9.65
CA HIS A 63 -1.61 5.12 9.15
C HIS A 63 -1.49 4.34 7.83
N LEU A 64 -0.52 4.70 6.98
CA LEU A 64 -0.33 3.99 5.71
C LEU A 64 0.03 2.53 5.93
N ASP A 65 0.95 2.23 6.87
CA ASP A 65 1.29 0.84 7.18
C ASP A 65 0.10 0.09 7.77
N VAL A 66 -0.68 0.76 8.62
CA VAL A 66 -1.88 0.15 9.20
C VAL A 66 -2.88 -0.21 8.10
N ILE A 67 -3.15 0.74 7.18
CA ILE A 67 -4.15 0.52 6.14
C ILE A 67 -3.74 -0.58 5.16
N THR A 68 -2.45 -0.68 4.81
CA THR A 68 -1.99 -1.75 3.92
C THR A 68 -2.25 -3.12 4.55
N ARG A 69 -1.94 -3.26 5.83
CA ARG A 69 -2.16 -4.51 6.56
C ARG A 69 -3.65 -4.83 6.69
N VAL A 70 -4.45 -3.84 7.07
CA VAL A 70 -5.89 -4.05 7.29
C VAL A 70 -6.61 -4.36 5.98
N PHE A 71 -6.25 -3.66 4.91
CA PHE A 71 -6.80 -3.93 3.59
C PHE A 71 -6.55 -5.38 3.19
N LEU A 72 -5.30 -5.82 3.29
CA LEU A 72 -4.94 -7.19 2.91
C LEU A 72 -5.63 -8.20 3.81
N SER A 73 -5.66 -7.95 5.11
CA SER A 73 -6.32 -8.84 6.06
C SER A 73 -7.80 -9.02 5.71
N SER A 74 -8.48 -7.93 5.32
CA SER A 74 -9.89 -8.00 4.93
C SER A 74 -10.10 -8.85 3.67
N LYS A 75 -9.14 -8.82 2.74
CA LYS A 75 -9.23 -9.58 1.50
C LYS A 75 -8.92 -11.06 1.71
N LYS A 76 -8.00 -11.36 2.62
CA LYS A 76 -7.63 -12.74 2.91
C LYS A 76 -8.55 -13.41 3.94
N GLY A 77 -9.29 -12.64 4.72
CA GLY A 77 -10.20 -13.17 5.71
C GLY A 77 -9.54 -13.57 7.02
N PHE A 78 -8.27 -13.23 7.24
CA PHE A 78 -7.58 -13.48 8.50
C PHE A 78 -6.51 -12.41 8.73
N PRO A 79 -6.08 -12.20 9.99
CA PRO A 79 -5.07 -11.18 10.28
C PRO A 79 -3.73 -11.50 9.63
N VAL A 80 -3.13 -10.49 9.01
CA VAL A 80 -1.81 -10.59 8.38
C VAL A 80 -0.77 -10.02 9.34
N ASP A 81 0.36 -10.72 9.48
CA ASP A 81 1.48 -10.27 10.29
C ASP A 81 2.03 -8.96 9.73
N SER A 82 2.19 -7.95 10.58
CA SER A 82 2.67 -6.62 10.18
C SER A 82 4.04 -6.64 9.51
N LYS A 83 4.85 -7.67 9.79
CA LYS A 83 6.19 -7.80 9.21
C LYS A 83 6.19 -8.51 7.86
N LYS A 84 5.05 -9.07 7.45
CA LYS A 84 4.94 -9.90 6.25
C LYS A 84 3.92 -9.35 5.26
N VAL A 85 3.47 -8.11 5.43
CA VAL A 85 2.43 -7.54 4.59
C VAL A 85 2.82 -7.55 3.12
N HIS A 86 4.03 -7.10 2.80
CA HIS A 86 4.50 -7.07 1.43
C HIS A 86 4.54 -8.47 0.80
N LEU A 87 5.10 -9.43 1.51
CA LEU A 87 5.20 -10.81 1.03
C LEU A 87 3.82 -11.43 0.82
N GLU A 88 2.93 -11.27 1.80
CA GLU A 88 1.58 -11.81 1.72
C GLU A 88 0.76 -11.15 0.62
N TYR A 89 0.92 -9.84 0.44
CA TYR A 89 0.26 -9.12 -0.64
C TYR A 89 0.71 -9.62 -2.01
N LYS A 90 2.01 -9.76 -2.18
CA LYS A 90 2.60 -10.26 -3.42
C LYS A 90 2.05 -11.66 -3.76
N ASN A 91 2.03 -12.54 -2.78
CA ASN A 91 1.51 -13.90 -2.98
C ASN A 91 0.03 -13.88 -3.34
N TRP A 92 -0.76 -13.05 -2.68
CA TRP A 92 -2.19 -12.92 -2.97
C TRP A 92 -2.43 -12.45 -4.41
N ILE A 93 -1.72 -11.44 -4.85
CA ILE A 93 -1.86 -10.91 -6.21
C ILE A 93 -1.46 -11.97 -7.26
N ILE A 94 -0.36 -12.67 -7.02
CA ILE A 94 0.16 -13.66 -7.99
C ILE A 94 -0.74 -14.89 -8.05
N GLN A 95 -1.21 -15.37 -6.90
CA GLN A 95 -1.96 -16.62 -6.82
C GLN A 95 -3.44 -16.43 -7.13
N ASP A 96 -4.06 -15.43 -6.55
CA ASP A 96 -5.51 -15.24 -6.66
C ASP A 96 -5.92 -14.35 -7.83
N LYS A 97 -5.01 -13.48 -8.29
CA LYS A 97 -5.27 -12.56 -9.40
C LYS A 97 -6.61 -11.83 -9.24
N PRO A 98 -6.80 -11.13 -8.10
CA PRO A 98 -8.12 -10.57 -7.77
C PRO A 98 -8.54 -9.39 -8.63
N TYR A 99 -7.61 -8.78 -9.35
CA TYR A 99 -7.89 -7.61 -10.18
C TYR A 99 -7.38 -7.83 -11.60
N ASN A 100 -8.09 -7.28 -12.58
CA ASN A 100 -7.74 -7.41 -13.99
C ASN A 100 -6.52 -6.57 -14.37
N ASN A 101 -6.29 -5.48 -13.65
CA ASN A 101 -5.18 -4.56 -13.94
C ASN A 101 -4.84 -3.78 -12.67
N VAL A 102 -3.72 -3.03 -12.74
CA VAL A 102 -3.26 -2.24 -11.60
C VAL A 102 -4.21 -1.06 -11.31
N ASN A 103 -4.84 -0.52 -12.35
CA ASN A 103 -5.82 0.55 -12.15
C ASN A 103 -6.94 0.10 -11.20
N ASP A 104 -7.51 -1.07 -11.42
CA ASP A 104 -8.59 -1.59 -10.58
C ASP A 104 -8.09 -1.88 -9.18
N GLU A 105 -6.89 -2.41 -9.06
CA GLU A 105 -6.25 -2.71 -7.78
C GLU A 105 -6.05 -1.44 -6.95
N LEU A 106 -5.46 -0.41 -7.54
CA LEU A 106 -5.21 0.86 -6.86
C LEU A 106 -6.51 1.61 -6.54
N SER A 107 -7.50 1.49 -7.41
CA SER A 107 -8.82 2.08 -7.15
C SER A 107 -9.44 1.47 -5.90
N ALA A 108 -9.38 0.15 -5.76
CA ALA A 108 -9.91 -0.55 -4.59
C ALA A 108 -9.16 -0.13 -3.32
N PHE A 109 -7.84 -0.07 -3.37
CA PHE A 109 -7.02 0.33 -2.24
C PHE A 109 -7.32 1.78 -1.84
N ASN A 110 -7.42 2.67 -2.81
CA ASN A 110 -7.72 4.09 -2.57
C ASN A 110 -9.08 4.26 -1.90
N GLN A 111 -10.10 3.56 -2.39
CA GLN A 111 -11.44 3.62 -1.79
C GLN A 111 -11.45 3.12 -0.36
N TYR A 112 -10.72 2.04 -0.10
CA TYR A 112 -10.61 1.50 1.24
C TYR A 112 -9.91 2.51 2.17
N GLY A 113 -8.84 3.13 1.69
CA GLY A 113 -8.12 4.15 2.46
C GLY A 113 -8.98 5.35 2.79
N ARG A 114 -9.80 5.81 1.85
CA ARG A 114 -10.70 6.95 2.09
C ARG A 114 -11.72 6.64 3.17
N ARG A 115 -12.27 5.43 3.16
CA ARG A 115 -13.20 5.01 4.21
C ARG A 115 -12.51 4.90 5.56
N TYR A 116 -11.32 4.32 5.59
CA TYR A 116 -10.53 4.21 6.81
C TYR A 116 -10.30 5.60 7.42
N ARG A 117 -9.82 6.54 6.61
CA ARG A 117 -9.54 7.90 7.08
C ARG A 117 -10.78 8.59 7.60
N TYR A 118 -11.91 8.40 6.92
CA TYR A 118 -13.18 8.99 7.34
C TYR A 118 -13.54 8.57 8.77
N PHE A 119 -13.38 7.30 9.09
CA PHE A 119 -13.70 6.79 10.41
C PHE A 119 -12.65 7.09 11.48
N GLN A 120 -11.47 7.56 11.07
CA GLN A 120 -10.42 7.98 12.02
C GLN A 120 -10.54 9.47 12.40
N SER A 121 -11.38 10.23 11.75
CA SER A 121 -11.51 11.68 11.99
C SER A 121 -12.27 11.99 13.25
#